data_61bf0d20f85dfeba01483961d82ffc42
#
_entry.id   61bf0d20f85dfeba01483961d82ffc42
#
_cell.length_a   1.000
_cell.length_b   1.000
_cell.length_c   1.000
_cell.angle_alpha   90.00
_cell.angle_beta   90.00
_cell.angle_gamma   90.00
#
_symmetry.space_group_name_H-M   'P 1'
#
loop_
_entity.id
_entity.type
_entity.pdbx_description
1 polymer ?
#
loop_
_entity_poly.entity_id
_entity_poly.type
_entity_poly.pdbx_seq_one_letter_code
_entity_poly.pdbx_strand_id
1 'polypeptide(L)'
;MLYLTWMGMAAKIQQRNEVVNRQCVELQKLLAVDGFRSCILKGQGIATLYGDGLRLLRQSGDIDVWVDATAEETIAHFAKSYPDCKPDNKHLHLNCFPDTEVEVHWIPVKRNNPVWSRILGEYFESERERQFTNIVDGLCVPTADFQLVHQLLHVYGHYVYEGVGMRQMMDLYFALRASYEKQNENTSTGSAQAGNANDNYLRVLSLFKKLGLMRFVGGTQWVLGQVFQLPREQMLCEPDADEGQKLLDEIMIGGNFGHHDERNHVEGESFFGRFFRRWRHKFRMFRFDPLGTILMPFSRIKLEIWMRKVRRKYNL
;
A
#
# COMPACT_ATOMS: atom_id res chain seq x y z
N MET A 1 -11.72 -9.40 -33.44
CA MET A 1 -11.19 -8.06 -33.11
C MET A 1 -10.88 -7.92 -31.61
N LEU A 2 -11.81 -8.16 -30.70
CA LEU A 2 -11.63 -8.04 -29.23
C LEU A 2 -10.42 -8.84 -28.68
N TYR A 3 -10.25 -10.10 -29.09
CA TYR A 3 -9.17 -10.98 -28.67
C TYR A 3 -7.77 -10.39 -28.99
N LEU A 4 -7.56 -9.89 -30.20
CA LEU A 4 -6.30 -9.25 -30.61
C LEU A 4 -6.01 -7.97 -29.81
N THR A 5 -7.06 -7.21 -29.48
CA THR A 5 -6.93 -6.03 -28.61
C THR A 5 -6.46 -6.42 -27.22
N TRP A 6 -7.05 -7.46 -26.61
CA TRP A 6 -6.64 -7.97 -25.31
C TRP A 6 -5.20 -8.50 -25.30
N MET A 7 -4.81 -9.26 -26.35
CA MET A 7 -3.43 -9.72 -26.50
C MET A 7 -2.45 -8.55 -26.61
N GLY A 8 -2.79 -7.54 -27.42
CA GLY A 8 -1.96 -6.33 -27.56
C GLY A 8 -1.81 -5.54 -26.25
N MET A 9 -2.90 -5.45 -25.46
CA MET A 9 -2.85 -4.82 -24.13
C MET A 9 -1.98 -5.63 -23.17
N ALA A 10 -2.14 -6.94 -23.11
CA ALA A 10 -1.32 -7.82 -22.28
C ALA A 10 0.17 -7.69 -22.62
N ALA A 11 0.54 -7.71 -23.90
CA ALA A 11 1.91 -7.53 -24.35
C ALA A 11 2.51 -6.17 -23.94
N LYS A 12 1.72 -5.09 -24.02
CA LYS A 12 2.16 -3.75 -23.55
C LYS A 12 2.37 -3.71 -22.04
N ILE A 13 1.48 -4.33 -21.25
CA ILE A 13 1.62 -4.42 -19.81
C ILE A 13 2.89 -5.20 -19.47
N GLN A 14 3.15 -6.30 -20.16
CA GLN A 14 4.33 -7.13 -19.96
C GLN A 14 5.63 -6.37 -20.25
N GLN A 15 5.71 -5.71 -21.40
CA GLN A 15 6.86 -4.86 -21.75
C GLN A 15 7.10 -3.74 -20.72
N ARG A 16 6.00 -3.10 -20.26
CA ARG A 16 6.10 -2.07 -19.22
C ARG A 16 6.66 -2.64 -17.92
N ASN A 17 6.17 -3.80 -17.48
CA ASN A 17 6.66 -4.47 -16.26
C ASN A 17 8.13 -4.85 -16.35
N GLU A 18 8.61 -5.30 -17.52
CA GLU A 18 10.04 -5.57 -17.73
C GLU A 18 10.91 -4.32 -17.57
N VAL A 19 10.43 -3.17 -18.04
CA VAL A 19 11.11 -1.88 -17.85
C VAL A 19 11.16 -1.53 -16.36
N VAL A 20 9.99 -1.53 -15.69
CA VAL A 20 9.89 -1.16 -14.28
C VAL A 20 10.68 -2.12 -13.38
N ASN A 21 10.70 -3.42 -13.70
CA ASN A 21 11.54 -4.40 -12.97
C ASN A 21 13.03 -4.04 -13.04
N ARG A 22 13.54 -3.69 -14.23
CA ARG A 22 14.95 -3.23 -14.39
C ARG A 22 15.21 -1.95 -13.61
N GLN A 23 14.26 -0.99 -13.65
CA GLN A 23 14.35 0.26 -12.89
C GLN A 23 14.34 0.03 -11.37
N CYS A 24 13.57 -0.93 -10.86
CA CYS A 24 13.63 -1.30 -9.44
C CYS A 24 15.01 -1.82 -9.02
N VAL A 25 15.62 -2.70 -9.83
CA VAL A 25 16.97 -3.23 -9.57
C VAL A 25 18.01 -2.11 -9.63
N GLU A 26 17.92 -1.23 -10.63
CA GLU A 26 18.81 -0.08 -10.80
C GLU A 26 18.69 0.88 -9.62
N LEU A 27 17.46 1.22 -9.21
CA LEU A 27 17.20 2.09 -8.08
C LEU A 27 17.78 1.54 -6.77
N GLN A 28 17.59 0.26 -6.48
CA GLN A 28 18.17 -0.36 -5.28
C GLN A 28 19.70 -0.37 -5.29
N LYS A 29 20.32 -0.54 -6.46
CA LYS A 29 21.78 -0.43 -6.60
C LYS A 29 22.26 0.99 -6.34
N LEU A 30 21.59 2.00 -6.90
CA LEU A 30 21.90 3.41 -6.68
C LEU A 30 21.78 3.76 -5.18
N LEU A 31 20.68 3.37 -4.55
CA LEU A 31 20.48 3.58 -3.12
C LEU A 31 21.56 2.90 -2.26
N ALA A 32 21.96 1.69 -2.62
CA ALA A 32 23.01 0.96 -1.90
C ALA A 32 24.39 1.65 -2.03
N VAL A 33 24.73 2.20 -3.21
CA VAL A 33 25.95 3.00 -3.41
C VAL A 33 25.93 4.24 -2.52
N ASP A 34 24.76 4.85 -2.35
CA ASP A 34 24.56 6.01 -1.48
C ASP A 34 24.45 5.65 0.02
N GLY A 35 24.58 4.36 0.36
CA GLY A 35 24.58 3.87 1.74
C GLY A 35 23.19 3.60 2.30
N PHE A 36 22.13 3.62 1.50
CA PHE A 36 20.78 3.31 1.94
C PHE A 36 20.42 1.84 1.71
N ARG A 37 20.03 1.13 2.76
CA ARG A 37 19.26 -0.11 2.60
C ARG A 37 17.87 0.24 2.10
N SER A 38 17.33 -0.55 1.18
CA SER A 38 16.05 -0.25 0.55
C SER A 38 15.23 -1.49 0.25
N CYS A 39 13.91 -1.33 0.18
CA CYS A 39 12.94 -2.39 0.00
C CYS A 39 11.79 -1.90 -0.89
N ILE A 40 11.47 -2.61 -1.98
CA ILE A 40 10.36 -2.23 -2.89
C ILE A 40 9.02 -2.64 -2.26
N LEU A 41 8.18 -1.66 -1.91
CA LEU A 41 6.96 -1.88 -1.13
C LEU A 41 5.80 -2.47 -1.94
N LYS A 42 5.26 -1.68 -2.84
CA LYS A 42 4.06 -1.97 -3.66
C LYS A 42 4.48 -2.37 -5.08
N GLY A 43 3.59 -2.25 -6.03
CA GLY A 43 3.95 -2.41 -7.43
C GLY A 43 4.70 -3.70 -7.70
N GLN A 44 5.97 -3.58 -8.01
CA GLN A 44 6.83 -4.72 -8.33
C GLN A 44 7.17 -5.57 -7.11
N GLY A 45 7.17 -4.99 -5.91
CA GLY A 45 7.34 -5.74 -4.66
C GLY A 45 6.23 -6.74 -4.42
N ILE A 46 4.96 -6.34 -4.55
CA ILE A 46 3.81 -7.26 -4.40
C ILE A 46 3.70 -8.23 -5.58
N ALA A 47 4.12 -7.83 -6.78
CA ALA A 47 4.10 -8.69 -7.95
C ALA A 47 4.97 -9.94 -7.80
N THR A 48 5.96 -9.95 -6.89
CA THR A 48 6.74 -11.15 -6.55
C THR A 48 5.91 -12.28 -5.94
N LEU A 49 4.73 -11.96 -5.40
CA LEU A 49 3.80 -12.94 -4.82
C LEU A 49 2.79 -13.51 -5.84
N TYR A 50 2.78 -12.95 -7.05
CA TYR A 50 1.97 -13.50 -8.16
C TYR A 50 2.69 -14.70 -8.78
N GLY A 51 1.95 -15.74 -9.14
CA GLY A 51 2.53 -16.87 -9.85
C GLY A 51 3.11 -16.47 -11.22
N ASP A 52 4.03 -17.27 -11.73
CA ASP A 52 4.85 -16.98 -12.92
C ASP A 52 4.05 -16.48 -14.15
N GLY A 53 2.84 -16.98 -14.37
CA GLY A 53 2.00 -16.57 -15.49
C GLY A 53 1.32 -15.19 -15.32
N LEU A 54 1.24 -14.66 -14.11
CA LEU A 54 0.49 -13.44 -13.79
C LEU A 54 1.38 -12.26 -13.40
N ARG A 55 2.59 -12.52 -12.93
CA ARG A 55 3.51 -11.51 -12.43
C ARG A 55 3.72 -10.35 -13.40
N LEU A 56 4.00 -10.64 -14.66
CA LEU A 56 4.22 -9.62 -15.69
C LEU A 56 2.92 -9.02 -16.25
N LEU A 57 1.76 -9.60 -15.93
CA LEU A 57 0.46 -9.09 -16.35
C LEU A 57 -0.19 -8.15 -15.32
N ARG A 58 0.39 -8.03 -14.12
CA ARG A 58 -0.05 -7.03 -13.15
C ARG A 58 0.33 -5.63 -13.64
N GLN A 59 -0.66 -4.79 -13.94
CA GLN A 59 -0.41 -3.42 -14.40
C GLN A 59 0.44 -2.65 -13.37
N SER A 60 1.66 -2.25 -13.77
CA SER A 60 2.56 -1.42 -12.98
C SER A 60 2.10 0.05 -12.95
N GLY A 61 2.60 0.78 -11.96
CA GLY A 61 2.46 2.23 -11.81
C GLY A 61 3.82 2.84 -11.47
N ASP A 62 3.85 3.59 -10.41
CA ASP A 62 5.00 4.14 -9.72
C ASP A 62 5.87 3.07 -9.04
N ILE A 63 7.09 3.44 -8.68
CA ILE A 63 7.97 2.63 -7.85
C ILE A 63 7.96 3.19 -6.44
N ASP A 64 7.37 2.46 -5.50
CA ASP A 64 7.43 2.77 -4.08
C ASP A 64 8.61 2.04 -3.43
N VAL A 65 9.61 2.76 -2.97
CA VAL A 65 10.76 2.20 -2.29
C VAL A 65 10.86 2.70 -0.86
N TRP A 66 10.93 1.81 0.12
CA TRP A 66 11.18 2.13 1.50
C TRP A 66 12.68 2.11 1.77
N VAL A 67 13.22 3.20 2.33
CA VAL A 67 14.62 3.32 2.73
C VAL A 67 14.76 3.24 4.24
N ASP A 68 15.85 2.64 4.70
CA ASP A 68 16.21 2.54 6.11
C ASP A 68 16.91 3.83 6.57
N ALA A 69 16.14 4.91 6.57
CA ALA A 69 16.61 6.24 6.94
C ALA A 69 15.45 7.08 7.48
N THR A 70 15.78 8.16 8.16
CA THR A 70 14.81 9.16 8.63
C THR A 70 14.37 10.09 7.49
N ALA A 71 13.26 10.82 7.69
CA ALA A 71 12.82 11.85 6.76
C ALA A 71 13.90 12.90 6.50
N GLU A 72 14.63 13.30 7.54
CA GLU A 72 15.66 14.33 7.45
C GLU A 72 16.86 13.86 6.62
N GLU A 73 17.36 12.65 6.87
CA GLU A 73 18.46 12.04 6.11
C GLU A 73 18.09 11.85 4.65
N THR A 74 16.90 11.29 4.39
CA THR A 74 16.38 11.07 3.03
C THR A 74 16.29 12.39 2.26
N ILE A 75 15.63 13.41 2.82
CA ILE A 75 15.46 14.70 2.14
C ILE A 75 16.81 15.40 1.96
N ALA A 76 17.68 15.40 2.99
CA ALA A 76 19.00 16.03 2.92
C ALA A 76 19.88 15.44 1.83
N HIS A 77 19.79 14.12 1.61
CA HIS A 77 20.53 13.43 0.56
C HIS A 77 19.99 13.78 -0.83
N PHE A 78 18.70 13.54 -1.05
CA PHE A 78 18.11 13.66 -2.39
C PHE A 78 17.95 15.10 -2.87
N ALA A 79 17.73 16.07 -1.99
CA ALA A 79 17.62 17.50 -2.35
C ALA A 79 18.91 18.03 -3.02
N LYS A 80 20.07 17.42 -2.77
CA LYS A 80 21.34 17.82 -3.40
C LYS A 80 21.42 17.42 -4.86
N SER A 81 20.95 16.21 -5.19
CA SER A 81 21.05 15.62 -6.53
C SER A 81 19.77 15.82 -7.35
N TYR A 82 18.65 16.05 -6.72
CA TYR A 82 17.32 16.21 -7.31
C TYR A 82 16.62 17.46 -6.74
N PRO A 83 16.97 18.67 -7.21
CA PRO A 83 16.40 19.92 -6.68
C PRO A 83 14.89 20.06 -6.90
N ASP A 84 14.33 19.30 -7.86
CA ASP A 84 12.89 19.26 -8.13
C ASP A 84 12.14 18.19 -7.29
N CYS A 85 12.81 17.55 -6.34
CA CYS A 85 12.19 16.56 -5.50
C CYS A 85 11.10 17.19 -4.60
N LYS A 86 10.01 16.47 -4.40
CA LYS A 86 8.86 16.97 -3.65
C LYS A 86 8.62 16.09 -2.42
N PRO A 87 9.04 16.54 -1.22
CA PRO A 87 8.74 15.82 0.01
C PRO A 87 7.24 15.91 0.33
N ASP A 88 6.68 14.83 0.88
CA ASP A 88 5.36 14.75 1.49
C ASP A 88 5.49 14.21 2.92
N ASN A 89 4.41 13.82 3.54
CA ASN A 89 4.36 13.40 4.95
C ASN A 89 5.03 12.04 5.24
N LYS A 90 5.27 11.21 4.25
CA LYS A 90 5.79 9.83 4.37
C LYS A 90 6.84 9.46 3.33
N HIS A 91 6.95 10.22 2.25
CA HIS A 91 7.85 9.95 1.12
C HIS A 91 8.34 11.23 0.45
N LEU A 92 9.23 11.02 -0.50
CA LEU A 92 9.78 12.02 -1.40
C LEU A 92 9.56 11.56 -2.84
N HIS A 93 8.95 12.40 -3.68
CA HIS A 93 8.86 12.14 -5.12
C HIS A 93 10.18 12.47 -5.80
N LEU A 94 10.70 11.52 -6.58
CA LEU A 94 11.90 11.66 -7.37
C LEU A 94 11.61 11.42 -8.85
N ASN A 95 12.14 12.28 -9.71
CA ASN A 95 12.14 12.13 -11.17
C ASN A 95 13.48 11.57 -11.66
N CYS A 96 13.88 10.38 -11.14
CA CYS A 96 15.14 9.76 -11.54
C CYS A 96 15.02 8.88 -12.79
N PHE A 97 13.81 8.53 -13.21
CA PHE A 97 13.54 7.85 -14.47
C PHE A 97 12.60 8.70 -15.34
N PRO A 98 12.79 8.72 -16.67
CA PRO A 98 12.04 9.60 -17.56
C PRO A 98 10.55 9.20 -17.70
N ASP A 99 10.22 7.95 -17.42
CA ASP A 99 8.94 7.34 -17.69
C ASP A 99 8.29 6.68 -16.46
N THR A 100 8.92 6.75 -15.29
CA THR A 100 8.45 6.12 -14.06
C THR A 100 8.66 7.04 -12.87
N GLU A 101 7.59 7.39 -12.19
CA GLU A 101 7.64 8.12 -10.93
C GLU A 101 8.20 7.22 -9.81
N VAL A 102 9.03 7.79 -8.94
CA VAL A 102 9.60 7.09 -7.79
C VAL A 102 9.19 7.80 -6.51
N GLU A 103 8.60 7.05 -5.59
CA GLU A 103 8.30 7.50 -4.22
C GLU A 103 9.29 6.85 -3.24
N VAL A 104 10.20 7.65 -2.67
CA VAL A 104 11.14 7.21 -1.65
C VAL A 104 10.54 7.40 -0.27
N HIS A 105 10.09 6.32 0.35
CA HIS A 105 9.44 6.30 1.64
C HIS A 105 10.44 6.16 2.79
N TRP A 106 10.33 6.97 3.83
CA TRP A 106 11.00 6.76 5.13
C TRP A 106 10.10 6.06 6.15
N ILE A 107 8.81 5.95 5.85
CA ILE A 107 7.83 5.17 6.60
C ILE A 107 6.81 4.55 5.63
N PRO A 108 6.49 3.25 5.73
CA PRO A 108 5.60 2.58 4.78
C PRO A 108 4.19 3.16 4.76
N VAL A 109 3.61 3.43 5.93
CA VAL A 109 2.25 3.98 6.08
C VAL A 109 2.22 5.00 7.21
N LYS A 110 1.58 6.14 6.97
CA LYS A 110 1.32 7.17 7.98
C LYS A 110 -0.18 7.42 8.12
N ARG A 111 -0.63 7.70 9.35
CA ARG A 111 -2.03 8.00 9.67
C ARG A 111 -2.12 9.29 10.50
N ASN A 112 -3.28 9.98 10.41
CA ASN A 112 -3.51 11.22 11.18
C ASN A 112 -3.84 10.94 12.66
N ASN A 113 -4.31 9.73 12.97
CA ASN A 113 -4.58 9.28 14.33
C ASN A 113 -3.26 9.03 15.08
N PRO A 114 -2.95 9.76 16.15
CA PRO A 114 -1.69 9.60 16.86
C PRO A 114 -1.56 8.23 17.57
N VAL A 115 -2.68 7.63 17.98
CA VAL A 115 -2.69 6.28 18.56
C VAL A 115 -2.30 5.26 17.50
N TRP A 116 -2.93 5.34 16.32
CA TRP A 116 -2.57 4.47 15.19
C TRP A 116 -1.15 4.69 14.71
N SER A 117 -0.70 5.96 14.65
CA SER A 117 0.68 6.27 14.24
C SER A 117 1.70 5.64 15.18
N ARG A 118 1.42 5.60 16.50
CA ARG A 118 2.28 4.93 17.48
C ARG A 118 2.25 3.41 17.28
N ILE A 119 1.07 2.79 17.21
CA ILE A 119 0.92 1.33 17.04
C ILE A 119 1.61 0.86 15.76
N LEU A 120 1.41 1.58 14.64
CA LEU A 120 2.03 1.27 13.36
C LEU A 120 3.54 1.53 13.38
N GLY A 121 4.00 2.58 14.06
CA GLY A 121 5.43 2.87 14.24
C GLY A 121 6.14 1.75 15.00
N GLU A 122 5.57 1.29 16.12
CA GLU A 122 6.09 0.15 16.89
C GLU A 122 6.13 -1.14 16.03
N TYR A 123 5.08 -1.41 15.25
CA TYR A 123 5.04 -2.55 14.34
C TYR A 123 6.11 -2.45 13.24
N PHE A 124 6.22 -1.32 12.54
CA PHE A 124 7.20 -1.15 11.47
C PHE A 124 8.63 -1.23 11.99
N GLU A 125 8.89 -0.70 13.18
CA GLU A 125 10.21 -0.79 13.79
C GLU A 125 10.56 -2.23 14.18
N SER A 126 9.62 -2.98 14.77
CA SER A 126 9.85 -4.38 15.13
C SER A 126 10.07 -5.31 13.93
N GLU A 127 9.52 -4.97 12.77
CA GLU A 127 9.64 -5.74 11.54
C GLU A 127 10.78 -5.24 10.61
N ARG A 128 11.34 -4.07 10.87
CA ARG A 128 12.26 -3.34 9.97
C ARG A 128 13.37 -4.22 9.41
N GLU A 129 14.16 -4.86 10.27
CA GLU A 129 15.35 -5.62 9.85
C GLU A 129 15.00 -6.76 8.89
N ARG A 130 13.90 -7.47 9.13
CA ARG A 130 13.44 -8.57 8.27
C ARG A 130 13.06 -8.12 6.86
N GLN A 131 12.61 -6.87 6.72
CA GLN A 131 12.16 -6.36 5.43
C GLN A 131 13.32 -5.93 4.52
N PHE A 132 14.42 -5.45 5.09
CA PHE A 132 15.59 -5.03 4.34
C PHE A 132 16.58 -6.17 4.02
N THR A 133 16.27 -7.39 4.44
CA THR A 133 17.09 -8.59 4.18
C THR A 133 16.41 -9.65 3.33
N ASN A 134 15.12 -9.48 3.00
CA ASN A 134 14.34 -10.43 2.24
C ASN A 134 14.53 -10.19 0.72
N ILE A 135 15.32 -11.05 0.07
CA ILE A 135 15.63 -10.97 -1.37
C ILE A 135 14.80 -12.00 -2.14
N VAL A 136 14.08 -11.55 -3.14
CA VAL A 136 13.31 -12.37 -4.09
C VAL A 136 13.66 -11.96 -5.51
N ASP A 137 14.16 -12.86 -6.32
CA ASP A 137 14.56 -12.63 -7.72
C ASP A 137 15.50 -11.41 -7.91
N GLY A 138 16.41 -11.21 -6.95
CA GLY A 138 17.38 -10.12 -6.98
C GLY A 138 16.84 -8.76 -6.53
N LEU A 139 15.59 -8.68 -6.07
CA LEU A 139 14.98 -7.50 -5.46
C LEU A 139 14.86 -7.70 -3.95
N CYS A 140 15.21 -6.67 -3.19
CA CYS A 140 14.81 -6.59 -1.79
C CYS A 140 13.35 -6.16 -1.73
N VAL A 141 12.49 -7.02 -1.18
CA VAL A 141 11.04 -6.82 -1.08
C VAL A 141 10.56 -7.22 0.32
N PRO A 142 9.43 -6.70 0.80
CA PRO A 142 8.91 -7.10 2.09
C PRO A 142 8.52 -8.58 2.12
N THR A 143 8.58 -9.19 3.30
CA THR A 143 8.06 -10.54 3.53
C THR A 143 6.56 -10.62 3.26
N ALA A 144 6.02 -11.80 2.94
CA ALA A 144 4.61 -11.99 2.63
C ALA A 144 3.68 -11.45 3.74
N ASP A 145 4.02 -11.70 5.00
CA ASP A 145 3.22 -11.23 6.16
C ASP A 145 3.22 -9.71 6.28
N PHE A 146 4.37 -9.08 6.05
CA PHE A 146 4.45 -7.61 6.03
C PHE A 146 3.66 -7.03 4.84
N GLN A 147 3.77 -7.65 3.66
CA GLN A 147 2.99 -7.25 2.49
C GLN A 147 1.49 -7.38 2.75
N LEU A 148 1.04 -8.43 3.44
CA LEU A 148 -0.35 -8.60 3.84
C LEU A 148 -0.84 -7.44 4.72
N VAL A 149 -0.09 -7.08 5.76
CA VAL A 149 -0.41 -5.91 6.61
C VAL A 149 -0.40 -4.62 5.79
N HIS A 150 0.62 -4.44 4.97
CA HIS A 150 0.76 -3.23 4.15
C HIS A 150 -0.41 -3.10 3.15
N GLN A 151 -0.81 -4.20 2.47
CA GLN A 151 -1.93 -4.19 1.53
C GLN A 151 -3.27 -3.94 2.23
N LEU A 152 -3.54 -4.53 3.39
CA LEU A 152 -4.73 -4.23 4.17
C LEU A 152 -4.82 -2.74 4.54
N LEU A 153 -3.71 -2.16 5.01
CA LEU A 153 -3.65 -0.73 5.31
C LEU A 153 -3.78 0.14 4.04
N HIS A 154 -3.23 -0.30 2.92
CA HIS A 154 -3.31 0.38 1.64
C HIS A 154 -4.75 0.39 1.10
N VAL A 155 -5.42 -0.78 1.05
CA VAL A 155 -6.83 -0.91 0.67
C VAL A 155 -7.71 -0.06 1.59
N TYR A 156 -7.47 -0.09 2.91
CA TYR A 156 -8.18 0.76 3.86
C TYR A 156 -8.02 2.26 3.52
N GLY A 157 -6.79 2.70 3.21
CA GLY A 157 -6.53 4.08 2.84
C GLY A 157 -7.33 4.51 1.61
N HIS A 158 -7.27 3.72 0.54
CA HIS A 158 -8.04 3.98 -0.67
C HIS A 158 -9.55 3.95 -0.43
N TYR A 159 -10.06 2.97 0.31
CA TYR A 159 -11.47 2.87 0.65
C TYR A 159 -12.01 4.13 1.36
N VAL A 160 -11.19 4.71 2.23
CA VAL A 160 -11.61 5.84 3.06
C VAL A 160 -11.40 7.19 2.36
N TYR A 161 -10.30 7.36 1.59
CA TYR A 161 -9.89 8.68 1.11
C TYR A 161 -10.16 8.92 -0.37
N GLU A 162 -10.01 7.92 -1.24
CA GLU A 162 -9.92 8.14 -2.69
C GLU A 162 -10.88 7.27 -3.49
N GLY A 163 -10.86 5.99 -3.23
CA GLY A 163 -11.55 4.93 -3.96
C GLY A 163 -10.60 3.75 -4.18
N VAL A 164 -11.12 2.56 -4.01
CA VAL A 164 -10.37 1.30 -4.14
C VAL A 164 -10.77 0.59 -5.42
N GLY A 165 -9.80 0.06 -6.15
CA GLY A 165 -10.05 -0.73 -7.35
C GLY A 165 -9.85 -2.23 -7.13
N MET A 166 -10.31 -3.02 -8.08
CA MET A 166 -10.19 -4.47 -8.03
C MET A 166 -8.72 -4.95 -8.04
N ARG A 167 -7.81 -4.16 -8.63
CA ARG A 167 -6.37 -4.46 -8.62
C ARG A 167 -5.80 -4.51 -7.19
N GLN A 168 -6.19 -3.57 -6.31
CA GLN A 168 -5.75 -3.56 -4.92
C GLN A 168 -6.30 -4.77 -4.14
N MET A 169 -7.53 -5.22 -4.48
CA MET A 169 -8.09 -6.45 -3.91
C MET A 169 -7.34 -7.69 -4.41
N MET A 170 -6.92 -7.71 -5.67
CA MET A 170 -6.10 -8.81 -6.21
C MET A 170 -4.70 -8.85 -5.57
N ASP A 171 -4.08 -7.70 -5.34
CA ASP A 171 -2.83 -7.60 -4.58
C ASP A 171 -2.99 -8.19 -3.16
N LEU A 172 -4.09 -7.85 -2.49
CA LEU A 172 -4.42 -8.39 -1.17
C LEU A 172 -4.65 -9.90 -1.19
N TYR A 173 -5.31 -10.42 -2.24
CA TYR A 173 -5.54 -11.85 -2.44
C TYR A 173 -4.21 -12.63 -2.50
N PHE A 174 -3.25 -12.16 -3.31
CA PHE A 174 -1.96 -12.83 -3.44
C PHE A 174 -1.10 -12.69 -2.17
N ALA A 175 -1.14 -11.54 -1.50
CA ALA A 175 -0.45 -11.37 -0.22
C ALA A 175 -0.98 -12.33 0.85
N LEU A 176 -2.29 -12.51 0.91
CA LEU A 176 -2.93 -13.42 1.87
C LEU A 176 -2.57 -14.88 1.57
N ARG A 177 -2.66 -15.31 0.31
CA ARG A 177 -2.28 -16.66 -0.09
C ARG A 177 -0.82 -16.98 0.20
N ALA A 178 0.09 -16.09 -0.17
CA ALA A 178 1.52 -16.27 0.07
C ALA A 178 1.85 -16.34 1.57
N SER A 179 1.18 -15.52 2.38
CA SER A 179 1.32 -15.58 3.84
C SER A 179 0.80 -16.93 4.40
N TYR A 180 -0.33 -17.42 3.89
CA TYR A 180 -0.88 -18.72 4.29
C TYR A 180 0.00 -19.89 3.86
N GLU A 181 0.50 -19.93 2.62
CA GLU A 181 1.36 -20.98 2.08
C GLU A 181 2.66 -21.08 2.90
N LYS A 182 3.30 -19.94 3.18
CA LYS A 182 4.50 -19.87 4.02
C LYS A 182 4.26 -20.37 5.45
N GLN A 183 3.08 -20.15 6.00
CA GLN A 183 2.67 -20.67 7.29
C GLN A 183 2.65 -22.21 7.30
N ASN A 184 2.06 -22.81 6.27
CA ASN A 184 1.92 -24.26 6.15
C ASN A 184 3.26 -24.97 5.88
N GLU A 185 4.15 -24.38 5.09
CA GLU A 185 5.50 -24.89 4.86
C GLU A 185 6.29 -25.01 6.17
N ASN A 186 6.25 -23.98 7.01
CA ASN A 186 6.91 -23.98 8.31
C ASN A 186 6.34 -25.03 9.28
N THR A 187 5.05 -25.36 9.17
CA THR A 187 4.40 -26.37 10.01
C THR A 187 4.76 -27.78 9.56
N SER A 188 4.92 -28.02 8.26
CA SER A 188 5.23 -29.35 7.69
C SER A 188 6.68 -29.79 7.88
N THR A 189 7.62 -28.85 8.01
CA THR A 189 9.06 -29.16 8.14
C THR A 189 9.51 -29.50 9.55
N GLY A 190 8.60 -29.47 10.56
CA GLY A 190 8.92 -29.85 11.95
C GLY A 190 10.03 -29.02 12.60
N SER A 191 10.45 -27.92 11.96
CA SER A 191 11.47 -27.04 12.48
C SER A 191 11.01 -26.35 13.77
N ALA A 192 11.92 -26.05 14.69
CA ALA A 192 11.65 -25.34 15.93
C ALA A 192 10.98 -23.95 15.71
N GLN A 193 10.82 -23.53 14.46
CA GLN A 193 10.05 -22.37 14.00
C GLN A 193 8.55 -22.65 13.79
N ALA A 194 8.08 -23.90 13.92
CA ALA A 194 6.66 -24.27 13.78
C ALA A 194 5.75 -23.53 14.79
N GLY A 195 6.27 -23.17 15.97
CA GLY A 195 5.58 -22.30 16.92
C GLY A 195 5.30 -20.87 16.41
N ASN A 196 6.08 -20.40 15.42
CA ASN A 196 6.00 -19.03 14.91
C ASN A 196 4.99 -18.86 13.74
N ALA A 197 4.54 -19.93 13.11
CA ALA A 197 3.68 -19.83 11.92
C ALA A 197 2.26 -19.35 12.28
N ASN A 198 1.64 -19.99 13.27
CA ASN A 198 0.34 -19.53 13.80
C ASN A 198 0.45 -18.14 14.48
N ASP A 199 1.65 -17.80 14.96
CA ASP A 199 1.96 -16.53 15.60
C ASP A 199 1.89 -15.33 14.59
N ASN A 200 2.27 -15.52 13.32
CA ASN A 200 2.23 -14.45 12.33
C ASN A 200 0.80 -14.02 11.99
N TYR A 201 -0.12 -14.95 11.74
CA TYR A 201 -1.53 -14.61 11.53
C TYR A 201 -2.13 -13.93 12.78
N LEU A 202 -1.81 -14.45 13.96
CA LEU A 202 -2.24 -13.86 15.24
C LEU A 202 -1.67 -12.45 15.43
N ARG A 203 -0.43 -12.20 15.02
CA ARG A 203 0.18 -10.85 15.03
C ARG A 203 -0.55 -9.90 14.08
N VAL A 204 -0.86 -10.31 12.85
CA VAL A 204 -1.64 -9.51 11.90
C VAL A 204 -3.00 -9.18 12.50
N LEU A 205 -3.74 -10.18 13.00
CA LEU A 205 -5.05 -9.98 13.61
C LEU A 205 -4.98 -9.08 14.86
N SER A 206 -3.97 -9.29 15.71
CA SER A 206 -3.74 -8.46 16.91
C SER A 206 -3.51 -7.00 16.54
N LEU A 207 -2.72 -6.73 15.49
CA LEU A 207 -2.49 -5.37 15.00
C LEU A 207 -3.81 -4.72 14.56
N PHE A 208 -4.59 -5.38 13.71
CA PHE A 208 -5.86 -4.84 13.21
C PHE A 208 -6.94 -4.72 14.30
N LYS A 209 -6.91 -5.60 15.32
CA LYS A 209 -7.73 -5.48 16.52
C LYS A 209 -7.36 -4.23 17.33
N LYS A 210 -6.08 -3.97 17.54
CA LYS A 210 -5.59 -2.73 18.21
C LYS A 210 -5.97 -1.47 17.45
N LEU A 211 -6.02 -1.52 16.12
CA LEU A 211 -6.48 -0.43 15.26
C LEU A 211 -8.01 -0.30 15.18
N GLY A 212 -8.77 -1.24 15.74
CA GLY A 212 -10.24 -1.25 15.65
C GLY A 212 -10.77 -1.56 14.24
N LEU A 213 -9.98 -2.18 13.37
CA LEU A 213 -10.28 -2.41 11.95
C LEU A 213 -10.80 -3.81 11.62
N MET A 214 -11.17 -4.63 12.61
CA MET A 214 -11.57 -6.02 12.38
C MET A 214 -12.79 -6.15 11.44
N ARG A 215 -13.77 -5.26 11.52
CA ARG A 215 -14.92 -5.25 10.59
C ARG A 215 -14.47 -4.98 9.14
N PHE A 216 -13.55 -4.03 8.95
CA PHE A 216 -12.96 -3.77 7.63
C PHE A 216 -12.20 -5.00 7.11
N VAL A 217 -11.39 -5.65 7.95
CA VAL A 217 -10.71 -6.90 7.58
C VAL A 217 -11.72 -7.98 7.20
N GLY A 218 -12.77 -8.20 8.01
CA GLY A 218 -13.86 -9.14 7.68
C GLY A 218 -14.55 -8.80 6.35
N GLY A 219 -14.78 -7.51 6.07
CA GLY A 219 -15.31 -7.05 4.79
C GLY A 219 -14.39 -7.39 3.61
N THR A 220 -13.07 -7.22 3.75
CA THR A 220 -12.11 -7.65 2.70
C THR A 220 -12.16 -9.16 2.48
N GLN A 221 -12.24 -9.98 3.56
CA GLN A 221 -12.35 -11.44 3.44
C GLN A 221 -13.63 -11.83 2.68
N TRP A 222 -14.74 -11.15 2.94
CA TRP A 222 -15.99 -11.38 2.21
C TRP A 222 -15.84 -11.08 0.71
N VAL A 223 -15.26 -9.93 0.35
CA VAL A 223 -15.02 -9.58 -1.08
C VAL A 223 -14.09 -10.60 -1.74
N LEU A 224 -13.00 -11.00 -1.07
CA LEU A 224 -12.08 -12.00 -1.60
C LEU A 224 -12.76 -13.36 -1.80
N GLY A 225 -13.64 -13.75 -0.90
CA GLY A 225 -14.43 -14.97 -1.04
C GLY A 225 -15.42 -14.91 -2.22
N GLN A 226 -16.15 -13.79 -2.37
CA GLN A 226 -17.16 -13.62 -3.41
C GLN A 226 -16.56 -13.46 -4.81
N VAL A 227 -15.46 -12.70 -4.94
CA VAL A 227 -14.91 -12.31 -6.25
C VAL A 227 -13.78 -13.24 -6.70
N PHE A 228 -12.89 -13.63 -5.78
CA PHE A 228 -11.71 -14.43 -6.09
C PHE A 228 -11.80 -15.89 -5.60
N GLN A 229 -12.95 -16.28 -5.03
CA GLN A 229 -13.18 -17.63 -4.51
C GLN A 229 -12.13 -18.06 -3.48
N LEU A 230 -11.70 -17.11 -2.63
CA LEU A 230 -10.75 -17.40 -1.56
C LEU A 230 -11.32 -18.48 -0.63
N PRO A 231 -10.62 -19.60 -0.42
CA PRO A 231 -11.08 -20.65 0.50
C PRO A 231 -11.15 -20.15 1.95
N ARG A 232 -12.15 -20.63 2.70
CA ARG A 232 -12.38 -20.18 4.10
C ARG A 232 -11.18 -20.43 5.00
N GLU A 233 -10.49 -21.54 4.82
CA GLU A 233 -9.29 -21.91 5.58
C GLU A 233 -8.11 -20.97 5.36
N GLN A 234 -8.11 -20.21 4.26
CA GLN A 234 -7.10 -19.21 3.97
C GLN A 234 -7.46 -17.81 4.49
N MET A 235 -8.68 -17.61 4.97
CA MET A 235 -9.14 -16.33 5.46
C MET A 235 -8.52 -15.97 6.81
N LEU A 236 -8.21 -14.69 7.01
CA LEU A 236 -7.68 -14.18 8.29
C LEU A 236 -8.70 -14.25 9.43
N CYS A 237 -9.96 -14.02 9.12
CA CYS A 237 -11.06 -14.01 10.09
C CYS A 237 -12.38 -14.28 9.38
N GLU A 238 -13.45 -14.45 10.17
CA GLU A 238 -14.80 -14.60 9.63
C GLU A 238 -15.18 -13.40 8.74
N PRO A 239 -15.75 -13.66 7.54
CA PRO A 239 -16.20 -12.62 6.63
C PRO A 239 -17.34 -11.79 7.22
N ASP A 240 -17.26 -10.45 7.11
CA ASP A 240 -18.34 -9.51 7.42
C ASP A 240 -19.07 -9.16 6.11
N ALA A 241 -20.23 -9.73 5.88
CA ALA A 241 -20.99 -9.55 4.65
C ALA A 241 -21.50 -8.10 4.49
N ASP A 242 -21.94 -7.47 5.57
CA ASP A 242 -22.46 -6.09 5.55
C ASP A 242 -21.36 -5.08 5.16
N GLU A 243 -20.17 -5.26 5.70
CA GLU A 243 -19.03 -4.41 5.37
C GLU A 243 -18.45 -4.75 4.00
N GLY A 244 -18.42 -6.04 3.65
CA GLY A 244 -17.96 -6.53 2.36
C GLY A 244 -18.81 -6.02 1.20
N GLN A 245 -20.14 -6.03 1.33
CA GLN A 245 -21.03 -5.49 0.32
C GLN A 245 -20.78 -3.99 0.09
N LYS A 246 -20.62 -3.20 1.15
CA LYS A 246 -20.30 -1.76 1.04
C LYS A 246 -18.95 -1.53 0.36
N LEU A 247 -17.96 -2.35 0.69
CA LEU A 247 -16.64 -2.28 0.05
C LEU A 247 -16.73 -2.62 -1.45
N LEU A 248 -17.47 -3.67 -1.81
CA LEU A 248 -17.67 -4.08 -3.19
C LEU A 248 -18.43 -3.02 -3.98
N ASP A 249 -19.49 -2.46 -3.42
CA ASP A 249 -20.26 -1.37 -4.05
C ASP A 249 -19.35 -0.16 -4.36
N GLU A 250 -18.48 0.23 -3.43
CA GLU A 250 -17.54 1.33 -3.66
C GLU A 250 -16.47 0.99 -4.73
N ILE A 251 -16.03 -0.26 -4.80
CA ILE A 251 -15.12 -0.73 -5.86
C ILE A 251 -15.79 -0.62 -7.23
N MET A 252 -17.05 -1.05 -7.31
CA MET A 252 -17.81 -1.07 -8.58
C MET A 252 -18.20 0.32 -9.06
N ILE A 253 -18.48 1.25 -8.13
CA ILE A 253 -18.87 2.63 -8.47
C ILE A 253 -17.66 3.51 -8.74
N GLY A 254 -16.66 3.47 -7.85
CA GLY A 254 -15.52 4.39 -7.88
C GLY A 254 -14.40 3.95 -8.81
N GLY A 255 -14.25 2.63 -9.00
CA GLY A 255 -13.10 2.08 -9.71
C GLY A 255 -11.77 2.46 -9.06
N ASN A 256 -10.69 2.31 -9.81
CA ASN A 256 -9.36 2.62 -9.33
C ASN A 256 -9.20 4.12 -9.08
N PHE A 257 -8.85 4.53 -7.85
CA PHE A 257 -8.70 5.93 -7.40
C PHE A 257 -9.95 6.81 -7.59
N GLY A 258 -11.13 6.23 -7.71
CA GLY A 258 -12.35 7.01 -7.93
C GLY A 258 -12.43 7.71 -9.29
N HIS A 259 -11.60 7.33 -10.27
CA HIS A 259 -11.55 7.96 -11.60
C HIS A 259 -12.88 7.86 -12.38
N HIS A 260 -13.68 6.85 -12.10
CA HIS A 260 -14.98 6.64 -12.73
C HIS A 260 -16.14 7.01 -11.82
N ASP A 261 -15.88 7.63 -10.67
CA ASP A 261 -16.92 8.02 -9.73
C ASP A 261 -17.62 9.30 -10.21
N GLU A 262 -18.71 9.13 -10.98
CA GLU A 262 -19.57 10.23 -11.46
C GLU A 262 -20.07 11.12 -10.31
N ARG A 263 -20.13 10.58 -9.09
CA ARG A 263 -20.46 11.34 -7.88
C ARG A 263 -19.40 12.39 -7.54
N ASN A 264 -18.20 12.32 -8.15
CA ASN A 264 -17.10 13.27 -7.98
C ASN A 264 -17.03 14.32 -9.10
N HIS A 265 -17.75 14.13 -10.23
CA HIS A 265 -17.73 14.98 -11.42
C HIS A 265 -19.11 15.52 -11.74
N VAL A 266 -19.60 16.47 -10.94
CA VAL A 266 -20.86 17.17 -11.22
C VAL A 266 -20.56 18.57 -11.73
N GLU A 267 -20.71 18.78 -13.03
CA GLU A 267 -20.66 20.11 -13.65
C GLU A 267 -21.79 21.00 -13.10
N GLY A 268 -21.46 22.22 -12.70
CA GLY A 268 -22.45 23.17 -12.17
C GLY A 268 -22.89 22.91 -10.70
N GLU A 269 -22.19 22.05 -9.98
CA GLU A 269 -22.55 21.71 -8.62
C GLU A 269 -22.54 22.93 -7.68
N SER A 270 -23.63 23.08 -6.90
CA SER A 270 -23.77 24.13 -5.90
C SER A 270 -22.71 24.01 -4.80
N PHE A 271 -22.47 25.09 -4.05
CA PHE A 271 -21.60 25.09 -2.88
C PHE A 271 -21.99 23.99 -1.87
N PHE A 272 -23.27 23.79 -1.64
CA PHE A 272 -23.79 22.75 -0.76
C PHE A 272 -23.54 21.33 -1.31
N GLY A 273 -23.68 21.11 -2.59
CA GLY A 273 -23.37 19.81 -3.22
C GLY A 273 -21.89 19.42 -2.99
N ARG A 274 -20.96 20.36 -3.28
CA ARG A 274 -19.51 20.16 -3.00
C ARG A 274 -19.22 19.90 -1.52
N PHE A 275 -19.95 20.60 -0.63
CA PHE A 275 -19.83 20.42 0.81
C PHE A 275 -20.26 18.98 1.20
N PHE A 276 -21.47 18.52 0.82
CA PHE A 276 -21.98 17.20 1.14
C PHE A 276 -21.12 16.07 0.54
N ARG A 277 -20.62 16.22 -0.68
CA ARG A 277 -19.71 15.26 -1.30
C ARG A 277 -18.41 15.10 -0.49
N ARG A 278 -17.77 16.19 -0.07
CA ARG A 278 -16.60 16.14 0.80
C ARG A 278 -16.89 15.52 2.16
N TRP A 279 -18.11 15.69 2.67
CA TRP A 279 -18.53 15.11 3.95
C TRP A 279 -18.76 13.62 3.87
N ARG A 280 -19.18 13.08 2.73
CA ARG A 280 -19.40 11.64 2.56
C ARG A 280 -18.11 10.83 2.88
N HIS A 281 -16.97 11.23 2.32
CA HIS A 281 -15.68 10.60 2.65
C HIS A 281 -15.32 10.78 4.12
N LYS A 282 -15.60 11.95 4.71
CA LYS A 282 -15.38 12.20 6.14
C LYS A 282 -16.27 11.34 7.03
N PHE A 283 -17.52 11.08 6.66
CA PHE A 283 -18.41 10.17 7.41
C PHE A 283 -17.91 8.73 7.36
N ARG A 284 -17.43 8.26 6.21
CA ARG A 284 -16.82 6.94 6.09
C ARG A 284 -15.57 6.83 6.97
N MET A 285 -14.72 7.82 6.90
CA MET A 285 -13.53 7.92 7.73
C MET A 285 -13.86 7.94 9.22
N PHE A 286 -14.84 8.78 9.61
CA PHE A 286 -15.27 8.93 10.99
C PHE A 286 -15.78 7.62 11.59
N ARG A 287 -16.43 6.77 10.80
CA ARG A 287 -16.92 5.46 11.24
C ARG A 287 -15.79 4.52 11.71
N PHE A 288 -14.63 4.56 11.06
CA PHE A 288 -13.49 3.69 11.40
C PHE A 288 -12.44 4.38 12.26
N ASP A 289 -12.23 5.67 12.03
CA ASP A 289 -11.22 6.47 12.70
C ASP A 289 -11.77 7.86 13.08
N PRO A 290 -12.62 7.94 14.10
CA PRO A 290 -13.18 9.22 14.55
C PRO A 290 -12.11 10.19 15.02
N LEU A 291 -11.09 9.71 15.74
CA LEU A 291 -10.00 10.55 16.25
C LEU A 291 -9.14 11.11 15.10
N GLY A 292 -8.73 10.28 14.15
CA GLY A 292 -7.98 10.74 12.99
C GLY A 292 -8.77 11.70 12.11
N THR A 293 -10.09 11.51 12.01
CA THR A 293 -10.97 12.42 11.26
C THR A 293 -11.05 13.80 11.91
N ILE A 294 -11.21 13.86 13.24
CA ILE A 294 -11.25 15.12 14.00
C ILE A 294 -9.88 15.82 13.94
N LEU A 295 -8.80 15.08 14.03
CA LEU A 295 -7.45 15.63 14.05
C LEU A 295 -6.89 15.97 12.64
N MET A 296 -7.56 15.55 11.57
CA MET A 296 -7.09 15.77 10.19
C MET A 296 -6.76 17.25 9.88
N PRO A 297 -7.58 18.27 10.23
CA PRO A 297 -7.25 19.65 9.95
C PRO A 297 -5.94 20.09 10.63
N PHE A 298 -5.76 19.70 11.88
CA PHE A 298 -4.54 20.02 12.63
C PHE A 298 -3.30 19.32 12.05
N SER A 299 -3.45 18.07 11.64
CA SER A 299 -2.39 17.31 10.98
C SER A 299 -1.96 17.97 9.66
N ARG A 300 -2.91 18.51 8.88
CA ARG A 300 -2.62 19.25 7.65
C ARG A 300 -1.87 20.56 7.91
N ILE A 301 -2.29 21.32 8.93
CA ILE A 301 -1.58 22.55 9.32
C ILE A 301 -0.15 22.23 9.76
N LYS A 302 0.02 21.19 10.61
CA LYS A 302 1.34 20.74 11.06
C LYS A 302 2.22 20.31 9.88
N LEU A 303 1.66 19.58 8.94
CA LEU A 303 2.36 19.17 7.72
C LEU A 303 2.79 20.38 6.89
N GLU A 304 1.91 21.34 6.66
CA GLU A 304 2.22 22.55 5.88
C GLU A 304 3.34 23.39 6.54
N ILE A 305 3.31 23.53 7.86
CA ILE A 305 4.38 24.22 8.61
C ILE A 305 5.71 23.47 8.44
N TRP A 306 5.69 22.13 8.57
CA TRP A 306 6.87 21.30 8.39
C TRP A 306 7.40 21.41 6.95
N MET A 307 6.54 21.33 5.94
CA MET A 307 6.89 21.45 4.53
C MET A 307 7.56 22.80 4.22
N ARG A 308 7.03 23.91 4.77
CA ARG A 308 7.65 25.25 4.61
C ARG A 308 9.05 25.29 5.22
N LYS A 309 9.26 24.64 6.38
CA LYS A 309 10.60 24.54 7.00
C LYS A 309 11.56 23.73 6.14
N VAL A 310 11.11 22.59 5.62
CA VAL A 310 11.89 21.72 4.74
C VAL A 310 12.28 22.45 3.47
N ARG A 311 11.32 23.08 2.76
CA ARG A 311 11.59 23.85 1.53
C ARG A 311 12.62 24.95 1.77
N ARG A 312 12.50 25.71 2.86
CA ARG A 312 13.49 26.73 3.23
C ARG A 312 14.87 26.16 3.55
N LYS A 313 14.93 25.02 4.26
CA LYS A 313 16.20 24.38 4.69
C LYS A 313 16.99 23.84 3.51
N TYR A 314 16.30 23.25 2.54
CA TYR A 314 16.91 22.53 1.42
C TYR A 314 16.76 23.23 0.06
N ASN A 315 16.15 24.43 0.04
CA ASN A 315 15.93 25.24 -1.16
C ASN A 315 15.11 24.51 -2.25
N LEU A 316 14.02 23.82 -1.82
CA LEU A 316 13.09 23.04 -2.65
C LEU A 316 11.83 23.86 -3.01
#